data_f675774cc5f0bcfaed82405391771673
#
_entry.id   f675774cc5f0bcfaed82405391771673
#
_cell.length_a   1.000
_cell.length_b   1.000
_cell.length_c   1.000
_cell.angle_alpha   90.00
_cell.angle_beta   90.00
_cell.angle_gamma   90.00
#
_symmetry.space_group_name_H-M   'P 1'
#
loop_
_entity.id
_entity.type
_entity.pdbx_description
1 polymer ?
#
loop_
_entity_poly.entity_id
_entity_poly.type
_entity_poly.pdbx_seq_one_letter_code
_entity_poly.pdbx_strand_id
1 'polypeptide(L)'
;MFSLNPRFAELGLEFFSQVKPTPLTQRPKLVHLNSELLATLGLDHLSEQNLCDLLSSQSIVSDYPALAAVYMGHQFGHAVPRLGDGRALLIAEHEYAGETWELQLKGAGKTPYSRMGDGRAVLRSSIREYLASHAMQHLLVPTTQALALLGSQDEVYREQVETAAVVLRVAPSFIRFGNFEYFAKHGKIGELEQLVKFVCQNYFQDIELSDANYTLVFLERVVQLSAEMIAHWQSLGFVHGVMNTDNMSILGLTLDYGPFAFMDRYNPSQIFNHSDSEGRYIYANQPNI
;
A
#
# COMPACT_ATOMS: atom_id res chain seq x y z
N MET A 1 8.57 20.39 -0.33
CA MET A 1 9.77 19.66 0.18
C MET A 1 9.27 18.47 0.95
N PHE A 2 9.78 17.26 0.69
CA PHE A 2 9.33 16.07 1.43
C PHE A 2 9.65 16.20 2.92
N SER A 3 8.66 15.90 3.77
CA SER A 3 8.92 15.63 5.18
C SER A 3 9.41 14.19 5.31
N LEU A 4 10.66 14.01 5.69
CA LEU A 4 11.23 12.69 5.96
C LEU A 4 10.72 12.08 7.28
N ASN A 5 9.93 12.82 8.04
CA ASN A 5 9.25 12.35 9.24
C ASN A 5 7.73 12.36 9.00
N PRO A 6 7.17 11.29 8.41
CA PRO A 6 5.73 11.22 8.15
C PRO A 6 4.94 11.20 9.45
N ARG A 7 3.72 11.77 9.45
CA ARG A 7 2.83 11.81 10.64
C ARG A 7 2.60 10.41 11.25
N PHE A 8 2.62 9.37 10.43
CA PHE A 8 2.54 8.00 10.92
C PHE A 8 3.62 7.66 11.98
N ALA A 9 4.78 8.32 11.94
CA ALA A 9 5.83 8.15 12.93
C ALA A 9 5.45 8.64 14.34
N GLU A 10 4.48 9.55 14.45
CA GLU A 10 3.98 10.08 15.73
C GLU A 10 3.27 9.01 16.56
N LEU A 11 2.79 7.95 15.92
CA LEU A 11 2.17 6.81 16.62
C LEU A 11 3.16 6.06 17.53
N GLY A 12 4.45 6.07 17.22
CA GLY A 12 5.48 5.42 18.03
C GLY A 12 5.87 4.02 17.54
N LEU A 13 6.93 3.48 18.15
CA LEU A 13 7.60 2.23 17.71
C LEU A 13 6.76 0.96 17.84
N GLU A 14 5.60 1.01 18.49
CA GLU A 14 4.66 -0.10 18.54
C GLU A 14 3.96 -0.33 17.19
N PHE A 15 3.91 0.71 16.33
CA PHE A 15 3.18 0.69 15.05
C PHE A 15 4.05 0.35 13.85
N PHE A 16 5.36 0.45 13.98
CA PHE A 16 6.30 0.20 12.88
C PHE A 16 7.69 -0.19 13.37
N SER A 17 8.46 -0.75 12.45
CA SER A 17 9.91 -0.89 12.61
C SER A 17 10.63 0.11 11.74
N GLN A 18 11.68 0.73 12.27
CA GLN A 18 12.58 1.57 11.52
C GLN A 18 13.55 0.70 10.71
N VAL A 19 13.66 0.99 9.42
CA VAL A 19 14.43 0.16 8.48
C VAL A 19 15.22 1.05 7.53
N LYS A 20 16.46 0.62 7.24
CA LYS A 20 17.21 1.21 6.13
C LYS A 20 16.88 0.43 4.85
N PRO A 21 16.45 1.11 3.77
CA PRO A 21 16.28 0.45 2.48
C PRO A 21 17.59 -0.21 2.02
N THR A 22 17.48 -1.31 1.32
CA THR A 22 18.63 -1.98 0.71
C THR A 22 18.83 -1.45 -0.70
N PRO A 23 19.94 -0.80 -1.04
CA PRO A 23 20.16 -0.23 -2.36
C PRO A 23 20.07 -1.26 -3.50
N LEU A 24 19.61 -0.79 -4.66
CA LEU A 24 19.82 -1.48 -5.94
C LEU A 24 21.17 -1.04 -6.51
N THR A 25 21.98 -1.99 -6.93
CA THR A 25 23.38 -1.74 -7.30
C THR A 25 23.70 -2.04 -8.76
N GLN A 26 22.92 -2.89 -9.40
CA GLN A 26 23.19 -3.36 -10.75
C GLN A 26 22.40 -2.52 -11.78
N ARG A 27 23.00 -1.43 -12.22
CA ARG A 27 22.46 -0.55 -13.29
C ARG A 27 21.01 -0.13 -13.05
N PRO A 28 20.68 0.50 -11.90
CA PRO A 28 19.34 0.99 -11.68
C PRO A 28 18.98 2.02 -12.74
N LYS A 29 17.77 1.91 -13.30
CA LYS A 29 17.28 2.80 -14.35
C LYS A 29 15.79 3.06 -14.17
N LEU A 30 15.40 4.33 -14.34
CA LEU A 30 13.99 4.70 -14.39
C LEU A 30 13.34 4.05 -15.63
N VAL A 31 12.31 3.24 -15.38
CA VAL A 31 11.53 2.57 -16.45
C VAL A 31 10.42 3.48 -16.92
N HIS A 32 9.71 4.09 -15.97
CA HIS A 32 8.63 5.04 -16.26
C HIS A 32 8.40 6.01 -15.12
N LEU A 33 7.94 7.21 -15.47
CA LEU A 33 7.55 8.28 -14.57
C LEU A 33 6.13 8.73 -14.93
N ASN A 34 5.25 8.82 -13.95
CA ASN A 34 3.93 9.42 -14.10
C ASN A 34 4.04 10.93 -14.01
N SER A 35 4.23 11.58 -15.16
CA SER A 35 4.43 13.03 -15.24
C SER A 35 3.18 13.82 -14.80
N GLU A 36 1.98 13.27 -15.01
CA GLU A 36 0.72 13.88 -14.59
C GLU A 36 0.62 13.91 -13.06
N LEU A 37 0.91 12.78 -12.41
CA LEU A 37 0.95 12.70 -10.95
C LEU A 37 2.08 13.56 -10.37
N LEU A 38 3.25 13.59 -11.03
CA LEU A 38 4.36 14.45 -10.62
C LEU A 38 3.95 15.92 -10.58
N ALA A 39 3.27 16.40 -11.64
CA ALA A 39 2.72 17.75 -11.73
C ALA A 39 1.64 18.01 -10.67
N THR A 40 0.72 17.06 -10.48
CA THR A 40 -0.34 17.14 -9.46
C THR A 40 0.24 17.31 -8.05
N LEU A 41 1.39 16.71 -7.79
CA LEU A 41 2.12 16.82 -6.52
C LEU A 41 3.04 18.06 -6.44
N GLY A 42 3.14 18.88 -7.50
CA GLY A 42 4.06 20.02 -7.54
C GLY A 42 5.54 19.62 -7.49
N LEU A 43 5.87 18.45 -7.98
CA LEU A 43 7.20 17.85 -7.93
C LEU A 43 7.99 17.95 -9.26
N ASP A 44 7.52 18.76 -10.21
CA ASP A 44 8.13 18.94 -11.54
C ASP A 44 9.59 19.40 -11.50
N HIS A 45 10.03 19.92 -10.35
CA HIS A 45 11.43 20.32 -10.14
C HIS A 45 12.38 19.14 -9.90
N LEU A 46 11.85 17.91 -9.68
CA LEU A 46 12.68 16.73 -9.47
C LEU A 46 13.17 16.20 -10.83
N SER A 47 14.48 16.07 -10.96
CA SER A 47 15.08 15.45 -12.14
C SER A 47 14.90 13.92 -12.11
N GLU A 48 14.97 13.28 -13.27
CA GLU A 48 15.00 11.81 -13.36
C GLU A 48 16.13 11.21 -12.52
N GLN A 49 17.27 11.88 -12.42
CA GLN A 49 18.40 11.43 -11.59
C GLN A 49 18.04 11.45 -10.10
N ASN A 50 17.39 12.52 -9.62
CA ASN A 50 16.94 12.59 -8.22
C ASN A 50 15.97 11.44 -7.88
N LEU A 51 15.04 11.14 -8.79
CA LEU A 51 14.11 10.03 -8.61
C LEU A 51 14.81 8.68 -8.68
N CYS A 52 15.75 8.50 -9.59
CA CYS A 52 16.54 7.27 -9.69
C CYS A 52 17.35 7.02 -8.39
N ASP A 53 17.99 8.05 -7.86
CA ASP A 53 18.78 7.96 -6.63
C ASP A 53 17.88 7.66 -5.42
N LEU A 54 16.70 8.27 -5.35
CA LEU A 54 15.70 8.00 -4.32
C LEU A 54 15.20 6.56 -4.38
N LEU A 55 14.72 6.11 -5.55
CA LEU A 55 14.13 4.78 -5.72
C LEU A 55 15.18 3.67 -5.59
N SER A 56 16.41 3.91 -6.05
CA SER A 56 17.51 2.95 -5.86
C SER A 56 18.01 2.90 -4.42
N SER A 57 17.51 3.79 -3.56
CA SER A 57 17.94 3.94 -2.15
C SER A 57 19.39 4.37 -1.99
N GLN A 58 19.99 4.97 -3.01
CA GLN A 58 21.38 5.49 -2.94
C GLN A 58 21.44 6.83 -2.22
N SER A 59 20.36 7.64 -2.28
CA SER A 59 20.27 8.96 -1.67
C SER A 59 19.51 9.02 -0.35
N ILE A 60 18.93 7.89 0.13
CA ILE A 60 18.24 7.88 1.41
C ILE A 60 19.26 8.00 2.53
N VAL A 61 19.32 9.20 3.09
CA VAL A 61 20.27 9.58 4.12
C VAL A 61 19.97 8.84 5.43
N SER A 62 21.03 8.50 6.15
CA SER A 62 21.03 7.66 7.35
C SER A 62 20.23 8.19 8.54
N ASP A 63 19.85 9.46 8.54
CA ASP A 63 19.33 10.16 9.71
C ASP A 63 17.81 10.01 9.89
N TYR A 64 17.10 9.58 8.83
CA TYR A 64 15.66 9.33 8.86
C TYR A 64 15.37 7.94 8.31
N PRO A 65 15.30 6.93 9.19
CA PRO A 65 14.98 5.57 8.76
C PRO A 65 13.57 5.52 8.19
N ALA A 66 13.42 4.77 7.11
CA ALA A 66 12.11 4.48 6.56
C ALA A 66 11.31 3.56 7.49
N LEU A 67 9.99 3.61 7.41
CA LEU A 67 9.10 2.91 8.32
C LEU A 67 8.47 1.70 7.63
N ALA A 68 8.57 0.53 8.26
CA ALA A 68 7.81 -0.66 7.89
C ALA A 68 6.68 -0.85 8.92
N ALA A 69 5.43 -0.68 8.51
CA ALA A 69 4.28 -0.78 9.40
C ALA A 69 4.05 -2.22 9.86
N VAL A 70 3.61 -2.38 11.11
CA VAL A 70 3.16 -3.65 11.65
C VAL A 70 1.67 -3.84 11.40
N TYR A 71 1.28 -5.01 10.96
CA TYR A 71 -0.11 -5.43 10.83
C TYR A 71 -0.22 -6.95 10.85
N MET A 72 -1.41 -7.47 11.02
CA MET A 72 -1.71 -8.86 10.74
C MET A 72 -2.54 -8.97 9.46
N GLY A 73 -2.87 -10.18 9.06
CA GLY A 73 -3.74 -10.44 7.94
C GLY A 73 -4.70 -11.57 8.22
N HIS A 74 -5.92 -11.42 7.78
CA HIS A 74 -6.89 -12.51 7.73
C HIS A 74 -6.87 -13.09 6.33
N GLN A 75 -5.92 -14.02 6.08
CA GLN A 75 -5.62 -14.55 4.76
C GLN A 75 -6.37 -15.85 4.50
N PHE A 76 -7.14 -15.93 3.41
CA PHE A 76 -7.94 -17.11 3.04
C PHE A 76 -8.81 -17.67 4.19
N GLY A 77 -9.36 -16.78 5.03
CA GLY A 77 -10.14 -17.16 6.20
C GLY A 77 -9.34 -17.53 7.45
N HIS A 78 -8.00 -17.44 7.42
CA HIS A 78 -7.12 -17.77 8.54
C HIS A 78 -6.34 -16.56 9.02
N ALA A 79 -6.27 -16.40 10.34
CA ALA A 79 -5.50 -15.33 10.97
C ALA A 79 -4.00 -15.61 10.85
N VAL A 80 -3.24 -14.66 10.29
CA VAL A 80 -1.78 -14.64 10.26
C VAL A 80 -1.32 -13.53 11.20
N PRO A 81 -0.88 -13.87 12.42
CA PRO A 81 -0.81 -12.92 13.54
C PRO A 81 0.25 -11.84 13.40
N ARG A 82 1.24 -12.00 12.52
CA ARG A 82 2.27 -11.01 12.27
C ARG A 82 2.72 -11.04 10.82
N LEU A 83 2.29 -10.03 10.08
CA LEU A 83 2.75 -9.76 8.71
C LEU A 83 3.59 -8.47 8.72
N GLY A 84 2.99 -7.34 8.45
CA GLY A 84 3.67 -6.06 8.31
C GLY A 84 4.23 -5.85 6.90
N ASP A 85 4.83 -4.69 6.68
CA ASP A 85 5.41 -4.29 5.41
C ASP A 85 6.68 -5.10 5.11
N GLY A 86 6.52 -6.29 4.54
CA GLY A 86 7.62 -7.22 4.26
C GLY A 86 8.55 -6.80 3.12
N ARG A 87 8.15 -5.81 2.31
CA ARG A 87 8.92 -5.28 1.17
C ARG A 87 8.54 -3.85 0.81
N ALA A 88 7.75 -3.20 1.65
CA ALA A 88 7.33 -1.83 1.46
C ALA A 88 7.89 -0.97 2.60
N LEU A 89 8.24 0.28 2.31
CA LEU A 89 8.83 1.21 3.26
C LEU A 89 8.24 2.60 3.04
N LEU A 90 7.57 3.13 4.04
CA LEU A 90 7.14 4.53 4.07
C LEU A 90 8.38 5.40 4.30
N ILE A 91 8.69 6.26 3.35
CA ILE A 91 9.95 7.04 3.33
C ILE A 91 9.76 8.52 3.61
N ALA A 92 8.59 9.04 3.30
CA ALA A 92 8.33 10.47 3.41
C ALA A 92 6.83 10.75 3.39
N GLU A 93 6.50 11.97 3.76
CA GLU A 93 5.21 12.60 3.56
C GLU A 93 5.41 13.89 2.75
N HIS A 94 4.48 14.21 1.87
CA HIS A 94 4.52 15.37 1.02
C HIS A 94 3.21 16.15 1.13
N GLU A 95 3.32 17.44 1.43
CA GLU A 95 2.19 18.34 1.47
C GLU A 95 2.25 19.28 0.26
N TYR A 96 1.15 19.33 -0.49
CA TYR A 96 0.99 20.24 -1.61
C TYR A 96 -0.48 20.60 -1.82
N ALA A 97 -0.73 21.89 -2.07
CA ALA A 97 -2.08 22.43 -2.31
C ALA A 97 -3.12 22.12 -1.21
N GLY A 98 -2.67 21.95 0.04
CA GLY A 98 -3.54 21.63 1.18
C GLY A 98 -3.83 20.13 1.34
N GLU A 99 -3.28 19.29 0.48
CA GLU A 99 -3.39 17.84 0.53
C GLU A 99 -2.07 17.21 1.02
N THR A 100 -2.16 16.11 1.73
CA THR A 100 -1.00 15.39 2.25
C THR A 100 -0.95 13.97 1.69
N TRP A 101 0.23 13.58 1.24
CA TRP A 101 0.48 12.31 0.55
C TRP A 101 1.65 11.56 1.19
N GLU A 102 1.42 10.31 1.51
CA GLU A 102 2.48 9.39 1.92
C GLU A 102 3.22 8.83 0.69
N LEU A 103 4.55 8.77 0.78
CA LEU A 103 5.42 8.19 -0.25
C LEU A 103 6.00 6.87 0.26
N GLN A 104 5.74 5.79 -0.45
CA GLN A 104 6.16 4.46 -0.05
C GLN A 104 6.92 3.75 -1.16
N LEU A 105 8.12 3.24 -0.87
CA LEU A 105 8.88 2.38 -1.76
C LEU A 105 8.42 0.93 -1.61
N LYS A 106 8.04 0.28 -2.71
CA LYS A 106 7.74 -1.17 -2.75
C LYS A 106 8.84 -1.91 -3.51
N GLY A 107 9.48 -2.86 -2.83
CA GLY A 107 10.62 -3.62 -3.35
C GLY A 107 11.98 -3.14 -2.84
N ALA A 108 12.02 -2.25 -1.85
CA ALA A 108 13.23 -1.59 -1.36
C ALA A 108 14.10 -2.43 -0.40
N GLY A 109 13.86 -3.73 -0.30
CA GLY A 109 14.67 -4.65 0.49
C GLY A 109 13.99 -5.22 1.72
N LYS A 110 14.75 -5.98 2.49
CA LYS A 110 14.26 -6.70 3.67
C LYS A 110 13.81 -5.77 4.80
N THR A 111 12.75 -6.20 5.45
CA THR A 111 12.25 -5.62 6.71
C THR A 111 12.14 -6.73 7.76
N PRO A 112 11.87 -6.42 9.04
CA PRO A 112 11.58 -7.43 10.06
C PRO A 112 10.35 -8.30 9.75
N TYR A 113 9.54 -7.91 8.75
CA TYR A 113 8.32 -8.60 8.34
C TYR A 113 8.46 -9.39 7.02
N SER A 114 9.65 -9.44 6.42
CA SER A 114 9.89 -10.15 5.15
C SER A 114 9.80 -11.69 5.28
N ARG A 115 9.79 -12.23 6.49
CA ARG A 115 9.78 -13.67 6.76
C ARG A 115 10.92 -14.38 6.00
N MET A 116 10.60 -15.29 5.09
CA MET A 116 11.56 -15.99 4.23
C MET A 116 11.89 -15.21 2.93
N GLY A 117 11.22 -14.08 2.70
CA GLY A 117 11.39 -13.26 1.49
C GLY A 117 12.67 -12.42 1.51
N ASP A 118 13.05 -11.94 0.34
CA ASP A 118 14.20 -11.06 0.12
C ASP A 118 13.84 -9.57 0.22
N GLY A 119 12.56 -9.25 0.37
CA GLY A 119 12.07 -7.86 0.41
C GLY A 119 12.10 -7.16 -0.95
N ARG A 120 12.36 -7.86 -2.03
CA ARG A 120 12.40 -7.33 -3.39
C ARG A 120 11.06 -7.50 -4.11
N ALA A 121 10.77 -6.60 -5.04
CA ALA A 121 9.77 -6.77 -6.06
C ALA A 121 10.44 -7.11 -7.39
N VAL A 122 9.75 -7.85 -8.27
CA VAL A 122 10.25 -8.16 -9.60
C VAL A 122 9.64 -7.21 -10.62
N LEU A 123 10.38 -6.93 -11.70
CA LEU A 123 9.97 -5.94 -12.72
C LEU A 123 8.61 -6.28 -13.32
N ARG A 124 8.35 -7.54 -13.65
CA ARG A 124 7.09 -8.01 -14.23
C ARG A 124 5.86 -7.64 -13.37
N SER A 125 5.89 -7.94 -12.08
CA SER A 125 4.77 -7.61 -11.17
C SER A 125 4.68 -6.11 -10.89
N SER A 126 5.81 -5.41 -10.86
CA SER A 126 5.86 -3.97 -10.65
C SER A 126 5.27 -3.19 -11.83
N ILE A 127 5.50 -3.64 -13.08
CA ILE A 127 4.84 -3.08 -14.27
C ILE A 127 3.32 -3.28 -14.17
N ARG A 128 2.86 -4.47 -13.77
CA ARG A 128 1.42 -4.73 -13.60
C ARG A 128 0.77 -3.81 -12.57
N GLU A 129 1.39 -3.64 -11.42
CA GLU A 129 0.91 -2.73 -10.37
C GLU A 129 0.88 -1.29 -10.85
N TYR A 130 1.96 -0.83 -11.51
CA TYR A 130 2.08 0.51 -12.06
C TYR A 130 0.95 0.83 -13.06
N LEU A 131 0.75 -0.05 -14.04
CA LEU A 131 -0.28 0.12 -15.06
C LEU A 131 -1.69 0.03 -14.47
N ALA A 132 -1.92 -0.91 -13.55
CA ALA A 132 -3.23 -1.08 -12.94
C ALA A 132 -3.63 0.12 -12.07
N SER A 133 -2.72 0.62 -11.23
CA SER A 133 -3.00 1.79 -10.39
C SER A 133 -3.31 3.03 -11.24
N HIS A 134 -2.57 3.23 -12.34
CA HIS A 134 -2.84 4.32 -13.29
C HIS A 134 -4.18 4.15 -14.00
N ALA A 135 -4.51 2.95 -14.48
CA ALA A 135 -5.78 2.65 -15.12
C ALA A 135 -6.96 2.87 -14.15
N MET A 136 -6.86 2.38 -12.91
CA MET A 136 -7.91 2.52 -11.91
C MET A 136 -8.17 3.98 -11.55
N GLN A 137 -7.13 4.80 -11.45
CA GLN A 137 -7.26 6.25 -11.27
C GLN A 137 -8.12 6.87 -12.38
N HIS A 138 -7.83 6.56 -13.65
CA HIS A 138 -8.56 7.11 -14.80
C HIS A 138 -9.96 6.51 -14.97
N LEU A 139 -10.22 5.35 -14.37
CA LEU A 139 -11.54 4.76 -14.25
C LEU A 139 -12.32 5.27 -13.03
N LEU A 140 -11.78 6.28 -12.33
CA LEU A 140 -12.37 6.92 -11.14
C LEU A 140 -12.59 5.94 -9.98
N VAL A 141 -11.75 4.92 -9.87
CA VAL A 141 -11.74 4.01 -8.72
C VAL A 141 -10.76 4.53 -7.68
N PRO A 142 -11.16 4.69 -6.42
CA PRO A 142 -10.24 5.05 -5.36
C PRO A 142 -9.06 4.07 -5.26
N THR A 143 -7.85 4.56 -5.40
CA THR A 143 -6.65 3.73 -5.49
C THR A 143 -5.40 4.45 -5.01
N THR A 144 -4.41 3.68 -4.54
CA THR A 144 -3.05 4.17 -4.44
C THR A 144 -2.47 4.39 -5.85
N GLN A 145 -1.61 5.37 -5.99
CA GLN A 145 -1.02 5.73 -7.28
C GLN A 145 0.45 5.34 -7.34
N ALA A 146 0.95 5.01 -8.51
CA ALA A 146 2.36 4.78 -8.75
C ALA A 146 2.97 5.99 -9.45
N LEU A 147 3.88 6.68 -8.76
CA LEU A 147 4.56 7.87 -9.30
C LEU A 147 5.69 7.49 -10.24
N ALA A 148 6.51 6.51 -9.84
CA ALA A 148 7.66 6.10 -10.63
C ALA A 148 7.94 4.60 -10.51
N LEU A 149 8.50 4.02 -11.56
CA LEU A 149 8.96 2.64 -11.62
C LEU A 149 10.44 2.62 -11.97
N LEU A 150 11.26 2.08 -11.07
CA LEU A 150 12.68 1.80 -11.28
C LEU A 150 12.89 0.31 -11.51
N GLY A 151 13.67 -0.04 -12.53
CA GLY A 151 14.18 -1.39 -12.76
C GLY A 151 15.69 -1.46 -12.52
N SER A 152 16.22 -2.65 -12.26
CA SER A 152 17.64 -2.90 -12.16
C SER A 152 18.00 -4.28 -12.70
N GLN A 153 19.30 -4.58 -12.79
CA GLN A 153 19.81 -5.93 -13.14
C GLN A 153 20.14 -6.77 -11.88
N ASP A 154 19.81 -6.27 -10.68
CA ASP A 154 19.91 -7.08 -9.47
C ASP A 154 19.00 -8.31 -9.58
N GLU A 155 19.56 -9.50 -9.36
CA GLU A 155 18.83 -10.75 -9.48
C GLU A 155 17.88 -10.97 -8.31
N VAL A 156 16.70 -11.48 -8.62
CA VAL A 156 15.66 -11.86 -7.66
C VAL A 156 15.23 -13.29 -7.94
N TYR A 157 15.45 -14.17 -6.98
CA TYR A 157 15.15 -15.60 -7.13
C TYR A 157 13.68 -15.86 -6.81
N ARG A 158 12.95 -16.36 -7.81
CA ARG A 158 11.54 -16.81 -7.75
C ARG A 158 11.48 -18.24 -8.33
N GLU A 159 10.42 -18.59 -9.05
CA GLU A 159 10.39 -19.85 -9.84
C GLU A 159 11.49 -19.85 -10.90
N GLN A 160 11.85 -18.68 -11.38
CA GLN A 160 13.00 -18.42 -12.24
C GLN A 160 13.74 -17.18 -11.74
N VAL A 161 14.94 -16.93 -12.23
CA VAL A 161 15.69 -15.71 -11.95
C VAL A 161 15.03 -14.55 -12.70
N GLU A 162 14.60 -13.53 -11.96
CA GLU A 162 14.00 -12.31 -12.48
C GLU A 162 14.84 -11.09 -12.06
N THR A 163 14.52 -9.92 -12.57
CA THR A 163 15.19 -8.67 -12.22
C THR A 163 14.41 -7.87 -11.20
N ALA A 164 15.13 -7.20 -10.30
CA ALA A 164 14.55 -6.37 -9.25
C ALA A 164 13.94 -5.08 -9.82
N ALA A 165 12.90 -4.61 -9.14
CA ALA A 165 12.31 -3.33 -9.38
C ALA A 165 11.85 -2.67 -8.07
N VAL A 166 11.69 -1.35 -8.10
CA VAL A 166 11.09 -0.56 -7.03
C VAL A 166 9.99 0.32 -7.63
N VAL A 167 8.83 0.30 -6.98
CA VAL A 167 7.72 1.22 -7.30
C VAL A 167 7.66 2.29 -6.20
N LEU A 168 7.65 3.56 -6.59
CA LEU A 168 7.30 4.66 -5.70
C LEU A 168 5.79 4.82 -5.71
N ARG A 169 5.14 4.41 -4.63
CA ARG A 169 3.70 4.53 -4.43
C ARG A 169 3.37 5.81 -3.69
N VAL A 170 2.22 6.38 -4.02
CA VAL A 170 1.69 7.60 -3.41
C VAL A 170 0.24 7.35 -3.02
N ALA A 171 -0.13 7.73 -1.82
CA ALA A 171 -1.50 7.67 -1.32
C ALA A 171 -1.69 8.66 -0.16
N PRO A 172 -2.92 9.06 0.18
CA PRO A 172 -3.17 9.78 1.43
C PRO A 172 -2.67 9.01 2.65
N SER A 173 -2.87 7.67 2.66
CA SER A 173 -2.29 6.78 3.67
C SER A 173 -2.20 5.33 3.19
N PHE A 174 -1.25 4.58 3.76
CA PHE A 174 -1.11 3.12 3.58
C PHE A 174 -1.64 2.32 4.77
N ILE A 175 -2.37 2.93 5.69
CA ILE A 175 -3.04 2.24 6.80
C ILE A 175 -4.11 1.29 6.26
N ARG A 176 -4.11 0.05 6.76
CA ARG A 176 -4.98 -1.03 6.32
C ARG A 176 -5.74 -1.65 7.50
N PHE A 177 -6.79 -2.41 7.23
CA PHE A 177 -7.55 -3.13 8.27
C PHE A 177 -6.64 -3.94 9.18
N GLY A 178 -5.62 -4.58 8.63
CA GLY A 178 -4.66 -5.40 9.36
C GLY A 178 -3.90 -4.67 10.47
N ASN A 179 -3.73 -3.34 10.39
CA ASN A 179 -3.14 -2.56 11.47
C ASN A 179 -4.04 -2.57 12.71
N PHE A 180 -5.34 -2.35 12.55
CA PHE A 180 -6.33 -2.39 13.63
C PHE A 180 -6.48 -3.80 14.18
N GLU A 181 -6.57 -4.79 13.31
CA GLU A 181 -6.70 -6.19 13.65
C GLU A 181 -5.51 -6.67 14.50
N TYR A 182 -4.30 -6.21 14.19
CA TYR A 182 -3.09 -6.53 14.97
C TYR A 182 -3.23 -6.11 16.43
N PHE A 183 -3.58 -4.87 16.69
CA PHE A 183 -3.70 -4.35 18.05
C PHE A 183 -4.88 -4.97 18.79
N ALA A 184 -6.03 -5.14 18.13
CA ALA A 184 -7.19 -5.81 18.72
C ALA A 184 -6.88 -7.25 19.13
N LYS A 185 -6.22 -8.02 18.26
CA LYS A 185 -5.89 -9.43 18.50
C LYS A 185 -4.87 -9.61 19.62
N HIS A 186 -3.96 -8.65 19.79
CA HIS A 186 -2.95 -8.69 20.87
C HIS A 186 -3.41 -8.02 22.16
N GLY A 187 -4.68 -7.60 22.27
CA GLY A 187 -5.23 -6.96 23.45
C GLY A 187 -4.65 -5.56 23.73
N LYS A 188 -4.03 -4.94 22.75
CA LYS A 188 -3.42 -3.60 22.82
C LYS A 188 -4.48 -2.52 22.57
N ILE A 189 -5.42 -2.39 23.50
CA ILE A 189 -6.59 -1.51 23.32
C ILE A 189 -6.20 -0.04 23.28
N GLY A 190 -5.17 0.38 24.04
CA GLY A 190 -4.68 1.76 24.03
C GLY A 190 -4.12 2.16 22.67
N GLU A 191 -3.31 1.30 22.06
CA GLU A 191 -2.75 1.50 20.73
C GLU A 191 -3.84 1.44 19.64
N LEU A 192 -4.83 0.56 19.79
CA LEU A 192 -5.98 0.52 18.90
C LEU A 192 -6.77 1.84 18.93
N GLU A 193 -7.06 2.36 20.11
CA GLU A 193 -7.73 3.65 20.28
C GLU A 193 -6.88 4.81 19.72
N GLN A 194 -5.57 4.78 19.95
CA GLN A 194 -4.63 5.76 19.41
C GLN A 194 -4.67 5.76 17.87
N LEU A 195 -4.71 4.58 17.25
CA LEU A 195 -4.78 4.45 15.79
C LEU A 195 -6.11 4.99 15.23
N VAL A 196 -7.24 4.70 15.88
CA VAL A 196 -8.55 5.25 15.49
C VAL A 196 -8.52 6.77 15.56
N LYS A 197 -8.04 7.34 16.67
CA LYS A 197 -7.92 8.80 16.85
C LYS A 197 -7.01 9.42 15.79
N PHE A 198 -5.88 8.78 15.49
CA PHE A 198 -4.95 9.22 14.45
C PHE A 198 -5.63 9.29 13.07
N VAL A 199 -6.40 8.25 12.70
CA VAL A 199 -7.11 8.24 11.41
C VAL A 199 -8.20 9.32 11.38
N CYS A 200 -8.98 9.48 12.46
CA CYS A 200 -9.99 10.56 12.53
C CYS A 200 -9.34 11.93 12.38
N GLN A 201 -8.27 12.22 13.11
CA GLN A 201 -7.60 13.53 13.09
C GLN A 201 -6.99 13.88 11.73
N ASN A 202 -6.48 12.89 11.01
CA ASN A 202 -5.73 13.15 9.78
C ASN A 202 -6.54 12.94 8.50
N TYR A 203 -7.57 12.08 8.52
CA TYR A 203 -8.28 11.66 7.30
C TYR A 203 -9.80 11.80 7.39
N PHE A 204 -10.39 11.85 8.60
CA PHE A 204 -11.82 11.98 8.84
C PHE A 204 -12.10 13.12 9.83
N GLN A 205 -11.60 14.31 9.49
CA GLN A 205 -11.62 15.48 10.38
C GLN A 205 -13.03 15.98 10.75
N ASP A 206 -14.05 15.52 10.04
CA ASP A 206 -15.46 15.76 10.36
C ASP A 206 -15.98 14.87 11.51
N ILE A 207 -15.21 13.88 11.95
CA ILE A 207 -15.54 13.05 13.12
C ILE A 207 -15.03 13.72 14.39
N GLU A 208 -15.94 14.22 15.21
CA GLU A 208 -15.59 14.86 16.48
C GLU A 208 -15.20 13.84 17.55
N LEU A 209 -13.95 13.83 17.96
CA LEU A 209 -13.41 12.90 18.98
C LEU A 209 -14.00 13.12 20.39
N SER A 210 -14.69 14.25 20.62
CA SER A 210 -15.42 14.54 21.85
C SER A 210 -16.77 13.82 21.94
N ASP A 211 -17.32 13.35 20.81
CA ASP A 211 -18.54 12.55 20.78
C ASP A 211 -18.26 11.16 21.41
N ALA A 212 -19.11 10.74 22.32
CA ALA A 212 -19.01 9.40 22.94
C ALA A 212 -19.13 8.25 21.93
N ASN A 213 -19.74 8.51 20.76
CA ASN A 213 -19.96 7.54 19.70
C ASN A 213 -18.95 7.66 18.54
N TYR A 214 -17.86 8.45 18.66
CA TYR A 214 -16.94 8.69 17.56
C TYR A 214 -16.39 7.38 16.92
N THR A 215 -16.22 6.33 17.71
CA THR A 215 -15.76 5.03 17.18
C THR A 215 -16.81 4.35 16.31
N LEU A 216 -18.10 4.52 16.61
CA LEU A 216 -19.18 4.02 15.76
C LEU A 216 -19.25 4.79 14.44
N VAL A 217 -19.16 6.13 14.51
CA VAL A 217 -19.15 7.00 13.33
C VAL A 217 -17.93 6.69 12.45
N PHE A 218 -16.77 6.45 13.07
CA PHE A 218 -15.57 5.97 12.37
C PHE A 218 -15.84 4.65 11.63
N LEU A 219 -16.42 3.67 12.30
CA LEU A 219 -16.73 2.36 11.72
C LEU A 219 -17.71 2.50 10.54
N GLU A 220 -18.77 3.28 10.70
CA GLU A 220 -19.75 3.56 9.63
C GLU A 220 -19.08 4.18 8.40
N ARG A 221 -18.16 5.14 8.60
CA ARG A 221 -17.38 5.75 7.52
C ARG A 221 -16.52 4.72 6.78
N VAL A 222 -15.82 3.87 7.51
CA VAL A 222 -14.97 2.83 6.92
C VAL A 222 -15.80 1.82 6.14
N VAL A 223 -16.96 1.41 6.65
CA VAL A 223 -17.90 0.52 5.95
C VAL A 223 -18.38 1.16 4.66
N GLN A 224 -18.79 2.43 4.70
CA GLN A 224 -19.25 3.16 3.51
C GLN A 224 -18.15 3.21 2.43
N LEU A 225 -16.95 3.67 2.77
CA LEU A 225 -15.84 3.79 1.81
C LEU A 225 -15.45 2.44 1.22
N SER A 226 -15.46 1.38 2.02
CA SER A 226 -15.17 0.01 1.56
C SER A 226 -16.24 -0.49 0.60
N ALA A 227 -17.51 -0.26 0.90
CA ALA A 227 -18.63 -0.65 0.05
C ALA A 227 -18.60 0.10 -1.30
N GLU A 228 -18.31 1.39 -1.29
CA GLU A 228 -18.15 2.21 -2.50
C GLU A 228 -17.01 1.70 -3.38
N MET A 229 -15.84 1.43 -2.80
CA MET A 229 -14.69 0.86 -3.52
C MET A 229 -15.05 -0.49 -4.16
N ILE A 230 -15.68 -1.39 -3.43
CA ILE A 230 -16.08 -2.70 -3.94
C ILE A 230 -17.16 -2.56 -5.03
N ALA A 231 -18.10 -1.63 -4.90
CA ALA A 231 -19.09 -1.34 -5.93
C ALA A 231 -18.43 -0.89 -7.25
N HIS A 232 -17.38 -0.05 -7.17
CA HIS A 232 -16.58 0.31 -8.34
C HIS A 232 -15.88 -0.90 -8.96
N TRP A 233 -15.27 -1.79 -8.17
CA TRP A 233 -14.66 -3.02 -8.69
C TRP A 233 -15.68 -3.90 -9.41
N GLN A 234 -16.88 -4.06 -8.82
CA GLN A 234 -17.97 -4.83 -9.41
C GLN A 234 -18.43 -4.23 -10.75
N SER A 235 -18.55 -2.89 -10.84
CA SER A 235 -18.99 -2.22 -12.04
C SER A 235 -18.04 -2.38 -13.24
N LEU A 236 -16.73 -2.56 -12.95
CA LEU A 236 -15.68 -2.68 -13.96
C LEU A 236 -15.32 -4.14 -14.29
N GLY A 237 -15.94 -5.12 -13.62
CA GLY A 237 -15.50 -6.51 -13.74
C GLY A 237 -14.08 -6.75 -13.21
N PHE A 238 -13.64 -5.92 -12.26
CA PHE A 238 -12.33 -6.07 -11.61
C PHE A 238 -12.42 -7.14 -10.52
N VAL A 239 -11.50 -8.11 -10.58
CA VAL A 239 -11.35 -9.15 -9.56
C VAL A 239 -10.02 -8.90 -8.85
N HIS A 240 -10.11 -8.50 -7.58
CA HIS A 240 -8.91 -8.22 -6.77
C HIS A 240 -8.10 -9.49 -6.48
N GLY A 241 -8.78 -10.57 -6.16
CA GLY A 241 -8.21 -11.90 -5.99
C GLY A 241 -7.55 -12.17 -4.64
N VAL A 242 -7.32 -11.16 -3.79
CA VAL A 242 -6.76 -11.31 -2.43
C VAL A 242 -7.29 -10.20 -1.52
N MET A 243 -8.53 -10.31 -1.07
CA MET A 243 -9.19 -9.33 -0.19
C MET A 243 -8.94 -9.65 1.28
N ASN A 244 -7.69 -9.84 1.62
CA ASN A 244 -7.25 -10.03 3.01
C ASN A 244 -7.24 -8.69 3.74
N THR A 245 -7.32 -8.69 5.07
CA THR A 245 -7.25 -7.46 5.87
C THR A 245 -5.92 -6.70 5.74
N ASP A 246 -4.86 -7.41 5.35
CA ASP A 246 -3.56 -6.81 5.00
C ASP A 246 -3.52 -6.17 3.60
N ASN A 247 -4.57 -6.33 2.79
CA ASN A 247 -4.67 -5.76 1.44
C ASN A 247 -5.83 -4.75 1.29
N MET A 248 -6.54 -4.44 2.37
CA MET A 248 -7.69 -3.54 2.36
C MET A 248 -7.37 -2.24 3.10
N SER A 249 -7.47 -1.11 2.40
CA SER A 249 -7.24 0.21 2.98
C SER A 249 -8.37 0.62 3.91
N ILE A 250 -8.01 1.26 5.02
CA ILE A 250 -8.98 1.88 5.93
C ILE A 250 -9.70 3.09 5.29
N LEU A 251 -9.11 3.66 4.24
CA LEU A 251 -9.65 4.80 3.50
C LEU A 251 -10.44 4.39 2.24
N GLY A 252 -10.73 3.11 2.05
CA GLY A 252 -11.45 2.63 0.87
C GLY A 252 -10.67 2.75 -0.44
N LEU A 253 -9.33 2.67 -0.38
CA LEU A 253 -8.46 2.69 -1.56
C LEU A 253 -8.11 1.28 -2.01
N THR A 254 -8.04 1.06 -3.32
CA THR A 254 -7.41 -0.15 -3.87
C THR A 254 -5.91 -0.07 -3.57
N LEU A 255 -5.46 -0.86 -2.60
CA LEU A 255 -4.14 -0.68 -1.97
C LEU A 255 -3.03 -1.48 -2.63
N ASP A 256 -3.31 -2.73 -2.99
CA ASP A 256 -2.33 -3.67 -3.54
C ASP A 256 -2.85 -4.36 -4.80
N TYR A 257 -1.96 -4.55 -5.78
CA TYR A 257 -2.25 -5.19 -7.05
C TYR A 257 -1.45 -6.50 -7.18
N GLY A 258 -2.00 -7.56 -6.56
CA GLY A 258 -1.42 -8.91 -6.61
C GLY A 258 -1.93 -9.72 -7.82
N PRO A 259 -2.68 -10.80 -7.59
CA PRO A 259 -3.23 -11.65 -8.65
C PRO A 259 -4.54 -11.08 -9.24
N PHE A 260 -4.66 -9.76 -9.36
CA PHE A 260 -5.84 -9.11 -9.92
C PHE A 260 -5.95 -9.34 -11.44
N ALA A 261 -7.16 -9.20 -11.98
CA ALA A 261 -7.40 -8.94 -13.39
C ALA A 261 -8.79 -8.33 -13.62
N PHE A 262 -9.01 -7.81 -14.83
CA PHE A 262 -10.33 -7.48 -15.34
C PHE A 262 -10.89 -8.67 -16.12
N MET A 263 -12.20 -8.91 -16.01
CA MET A 263 -12.86 -9.99 -16.76
C MET A 263 -13.08 -9.58 -18.21
N ASP A 264 -12.76 -10.47 -19.15
CA ASP A 264 -13.11 -10.29 -20.56
C ASP A 264 -14.61 -10.51 -20.83
N ARG A 265 -15.22 -11.39 -20.03
CA ARG A 265 -16.64 -11.71 -20.08
C ARG A 265 -17.16 -11.87 -18.67
N TYR A 266 -18.42 -11.50 -18.45
CA TYR A 266 -19.07 -11.70 -17.17
C TYR A 266 -19.07 -13.17 -16.77
N ASN A 267 -18.42 -13.45 -15.64
CA ASN A 267 -18.41 -14.76 -15.00
C ASN A 267 -18.39 -14.58 -13.48
N PRO A 268 -19.49 -14.85 -12.77
CA PRO A 268 -19.57 -14.66 -11.33
C PRO A 268 -18.57 -15.52 -10.53
N SER A 269 -18.16 -16.66 -11.10
CA SER A 269 -17.18 -17.56 -10.47
C SER A 269 -15.73 -17.28 -10.90
N GLN A 270 -15.49 -16.17 -11.60
CA GLN A 270 -14.14 -15.84 -12.06
C GLN A 270 -13.19 -15.57 -10.90
N ILE A 271 -12.03 -16.19 -10.97
CA ILE A 271 -10.91 -15.96 -10.05
C ILE A 271 -9.59 -15.97 -10.84
N PHE A 272 -8.63 -15.14 -10.40
CA PHE A 272 -7.29 -15.05 -11.01
C PHE A 272 -6.19 -15.43 -10.02
N ASN A 273 -6.56 -15.68 -8.77
CA ASN A 273 -5.64 -16.17 -7.76
C ASN A 273 -5.62 -17.71 -7.75
N HIS A 274 -4.60 -18.29 -8.35
CA HIS A 274 -4.46 -19.75 -8.41
C HIS A 274 -4.23 -20.42 -7.04
N SER A 275 -3.89 -19.64 -6.00
CA SER A 275 -3.75 -20.15 -4.62
C SER A 275 -5.08 -20.24 -3.87
N ASP A 276 -6.14 -19.64 -4.41
CA ASP A 276 -7.49 -19.69 -3.82
C ASP A 276 -8.27 -20.90 -4.33
N SER A 277 -7.94 -22.07 -3.80
CA SER A 277 -8.57 -23.33 -4.18
C SER A 277 -10.03 -23.44 -3.76
N GLU A 278 -10.46 -22.64 -2.79
CA GLU A 278 -11.84 -22.65 -2.25
C GLU A 278 -12.73 -21.60 -2.92
N GLY A 279 -12.16 -20.75 -3.78
CA GLY A 279 -12.91 -19.70 -4.46
C GLY A 279 -13.42 -18.60 -3.53
N ARG A 280 -12.73 -18.35 -2.42
CA ARG A 280 -13.10 -17.32 -1.44
C ARG A 280 -13.19 -15.94 -2.10
N TYR A 281 -12.25 -15.62 -2.97
CA TYR A 281 -12.10 -14.31 -3.61
C TYR A 281 -12.59 -14.29 -5.07
N ILE A 282 -13.56 -15.14 -5.43
CA ILE A 282 -14.24 -15.06 -6.73
C ILE A 282 -14.98 -13.73 -6.86
N TYR A 283 -15.22 -13.29 -8.08
CA TYR A 283 -15.88 -12.02 -8.38
C TYR A 283 -17.19 -11.83 -7.61
N ALA A 284 -18.09 -12.82 -7.61
CA ALA A 284 -19.38 -12.73 -6.94
C ALA A 284 -19.30 -12.64 -5.41
N ASN A 285 -18.18 -13.08 -4.81
CA ASN A 285 -18.00 -13.04 -3.37
C ASN A 285 -17.41 -11.72 -2.86
N GLN A 286 -16.84 -10.89 -3.73
CA GLN A 286 -16.17 -9.64 -3.30
C GLN A 286 -17.05 -8.77 -2.37
N PRO A 287 -18.36 -8.60 -2.60
CA PRO A 287 -19.20 -7.84 -1.69
C PRO A 287 -19.45 -8.50 -0.32
N ASN A 288 -19.13 -9.78 -0.16
CA ASN A 288 -19.40 -10.56 1.06
C ASN A 288 -18.14 -10.77 1.93
N ILE A 289 -16.99 -10.33 1.46
CA ILE A 289 -15.74 -10.44 2.18
C ILE A 289 -15.57 -9.29 3.16
#